data_6d6dee076ee7bdc768f4682cedbe8dbd
#
_entry.id   6d6dee076ee7bdc768f4682cedbe8dbd
#
_cell.length_a   1.000
_cell.length_b   1.000
_cell.length_c   1.000
_cell.angle_alpha   90.00
_cell.angle_beta   90.00
_cell.angle_gamma   90.00
#
_symmetry.space_group_name_H-M   'P 1'
#
loop_
_entity.id
_entity.type
_entity.pdbx_description
1 polymer ?
#
loop_
_entity_poly.entity_id
_entity_poly.type
_entity_poly.pdbx_seq_one_letter_code
_entity_poly.pdbx_strand_id
1 'polypeptide(L)'
;MLERFRAKWVPVRVKKTRQNKNLEPGSDSIRTDQALASKLVWLLGAGLWAGVVFAAEPEGLPGGNPHPIQLVRRPVAPLSTMAQLGQKIFYDSGLSSSGKLSCSSCHSPDHAYGPPNDAPVMLGGPTLTQQGARAVPSLTYLERQPDFSIGPDDRQVETVNLTQMAALAQTSTRVQKTATQTSQSAANIVPQGGMFWDGRVNTLQMQAAVPLLDPREMDGGSIETVAEKLRHAPYAGDFTVLFGENIFRVPQMLVSEAMFAIARYQIEEPSFHPYTSKFDYWLEGKGRLSESEMRGFRLFNDPDKANCAGCHTSQPTRDGLPPLFTDFQYEALGGPRNAALVNNNDARYFDLGVCGPIRTDIADQTQFCGMFLTPTLRNTAMRRTFFHNGVFQTLQQVLDFYNFRDTNPEKVYPRAADGTVQKFNDIPAQYQANVDVNDPPFDRHLGETPAMTAQDEADIIAFLKTLNDGYKPAE
;
A
#
# COMPACT_ATOMS: atom_id res chain seq x y z
N MET A 1 -9.50 -19.39 -17.80
CA MET A 1 -9.70 -18.25 -18.73
C MET A 1 -8.47 -17.36 -18.83
N LEU A 2 -7.74 -17.16 -17.74
CA LEU A 2 -6.46 -16.39 -17.69
C LEU A 2 -5.30 -17.06 -18.46
N GLU A 3 -5.25 -18.37 -18.56
CA GLU A 3 -4.18 -19.09 -19.29
C GLU A 3 -4.13 -18.78 -20.80
N ARG A 4 -5.23 -18.42 -21.43
CA ARG A 4 -5.24 -18.05 -22.87
C ARG A 4 -4.60 -16.70 -23.16
N PHE A 5 -4.39 -15.84 -22.17
CA PHE A 5 -3.71 -14.55 -22.33
C PHE A 5 -2.18 -14.65 -22.25
N ARG A 6 -1.63 -15.70 -21.64
CA ARG A 6 -0.16 -15.90 -21.52
C ARG A 6 0.56 -16.23 -22.84
N ALA A 7 -0.15 -16.67 -23.88
CA ALA A 7 0.47 -17.34 -25.02
C ALA A 7 0.92 -16.46 -26.20
N LYS A 8 0.82 -15.12 -26.15
CA LYS A 8 1.10 -14.27 -27.35
C LYS A 8 1.85 -12.95 -27.12
N TRP A 9 2.60 -12.79 -26.06
CA TRP A 9 3.50 -11.64 -25.94
C TRP A 9 4.94 -12.04 -26.26
N VAL A 10 5.37 -11.73 -27.50
CA VAL A 10 6.78 -11.81 -27.92
C VAL A 10 7.42 -10.45 -27.61
N PRO A 11 8.50 -10.40 -26.81
CA PRO A 11 9.17 -9.14 -26.52
C PRO A 11 9.82 -8.58 -27.78
N VAL A 12 9.52 -7.34 -28.11
CA VAL A 12 10.25 -6.59 -29.14
C VAL A 12 11.68 -6.37 -28.64
N ARG A 13 12.65 -7.00 -29.28
CA ARG A 13 14.08 -6.80 -29.03
C ARG A 13 14.48 -5.37 -29.41
N VAL A 14 14.72 -4.53 -28.42
CA VAL A 14 15.42 -3.27 -28.61
C VAL A 14 16.91 -3.59 -28.80
N LYS A 15 17.46 -3.26 -29.98
CA LYS A 15 18.89 -3.38 -30.29
C LYS A 15 19.68 -2.46 -29.34
N LYS A 16 20.51 -3.03 -28.49
CA LYS A 16 21.54 -2.31 -27.74
C LYS A 16 22.66 -1.94 -28.71
N THR A 17 22.87 -0.64 -28.94
CA THR A 17 24.05 -0.11 -29.58
C THR A 17 25.22 -0.16 -28.60
N ARG A 18 26.25 -0.92 -28.93
CA ARG A 18 27.52 -0.95 -28.21
C ARG A 18 28.26 0.37 -28.43
N GLN A 19 28.73 1.00 -27.39
CA GLN A 19 29.92 1.83 -27.44
C GLN A 19 30.92 1.33 -26.38
N ASN A 20 32.00 0.77 -26.90
CA ASN A 20 33.24 0.51 -26.16
C ASN A 20 33.96 1.83 -25.89
N LYS A 21 34.50 2.00 -24.68
CA LYS A 21 35.83 2.59 -24.51
C LYS A 21 36.43 2.17 -23.18
N ASN A 22 37.57 1.50 -23.29
CA ASN A 22 38.53 1.16 -22.25
C ASN A 22 39.09 2.42 -21.62
N LEU A 23 39.23 2.38 -20.27
CA LEU A 23 40.25 3.14 -19.56
C LEU A 23 40.73 2.29 -18.38
N GLU A 24 42.01 1.97 -18.40
CA GLU A 24 42.75 1.25 -17.36
C GLU A 24 43.01 2.15 -16.13
N PRO A 25 43.26 1.57 -14.92
CA PRO A 25 43.53 2.30 -13.72
C PRO A 25 45.00 2.68 -13.58
N GLY A 26 45.26 3.95 -13.39
CA GLY A 26 46.55 4.47 -12.96
C GLY A 26 46.68 4.44 -11.46
N SER A 27 47.66 3.72 -10.99
CA SER A 27 48.18 3.73 -9.63
C SER A 27 49.02 4.98 -9.36
N ASP A 28 48.73 5.72 -8.31
CA ASP A 28 49.76 6.53 -7.66
C ASP A 28 49.59 6.52 -6.13
N SER A 29 50.62 5.99 -5.54
CA SER A 29 50.92 5.95 -4.13
C SER A 29 51.49 7.29 -3.66
N ILE A 30 50.99 7.86 -2.57
CA ILE A 30 51.73 8.85 -1.80
C ILE A 30 51.79 8.41 -0.34
N ARG A 31 53.05 8.40 0.09
CA ARG A 31 53.61 7.93 1.35
C ARG A 31 53.16 8.79 2.56
N THR A 32 53.05 8.06 3.64
CA THR A 32 53.16 8.51 5.03
C THR A 32 54.42 9.30 5.31
N ASP A 33 54.33 10.36 6.09
CA ASP A 33 55.40 10.77 6.99
C ASP A 33 54.85 11.17 8.36
N GLN A 34 55.36 10.43 9.34
CA GLN A 34 55.22 10.73 10.76
C GLN A 34 56.40 11.65 11.18
N ALA A 35 56.14 12.51 12.11
CA ALA A 35 56.92 12.69 13.35
C ALA A 35 57.10 14.16 13.78
N LEU A 36 56.99 14.32 15.03
CA LEU A 36 57.79 15.08 16.07
C LEU A 36 56.96 16.15 16.80
N ALA A 37 56.53 15.78 17.97
CA ALA A 37 57.09 15.95 19.34
C ALA A 37 57.04 17.38 19.90
N SER A 38 56.24 17.48 20.97
CA SER A 38 56.45 18.16 22.27
C SER A 38 57.14 19.53 22.35
N LYS A 39 56.43 20.48 23.01
CA LYS A 39 56.94 21.14 24.23
C LYS A 39 55.84 21.99 24.94
N LEU A 40 55.82 21.76 26.24
CA LEU A 40 55.10 22.49 27.29
C LEU A 40 55.48 23.95 27.34
N VAL A 41 54.50 24.85 27.48
CA VAL A 41 54.65 26.10 28.25
C VAL A 41 53.33 26.41 28.96
N TRP A 42 53.40 26.40 30.28
CA TRP A 42 52.39 26.99 31.17
C TRP A 42 52.52 28.50 31.17
N LEU A 43 51.40 29.20 30.88
CA LEU A 43 51.24 30.58 31.34
C LEU A 43 49.80 30.79 31.79
N LEU A 44 49.69 31.12 33.06
CA LEU A 44 48.50 31.60 33.75
C LEU A 44 47.99 32.90 33.09
N GLY A 45 46.77 32.90 32.64
CA GLY A 45 46.07 34.12 32.17
C GLY A 45 44.60 34.02 32.58
N ALA A 46 44.23 34.90 33.53
CA ALA A 46 42.90 35.00 34.09
C ALA A 46 41.81 35.28 33.02
N GLY A 47 40.77 34.57 33.11
CA GLY A 47 39.41 34.72 32.91
C GLY A 47 38.83 35.72 31.93
N LEU A 48 38.13 35.24 30.99
CA LEU A 48 36.85 35.77 30.50
C LEU A 48 36.05 34.57 30.07
N TRP A 49 35.11 34.16 30.88
CA TRP A 49 34.04 33.25 30.47
C TRP A 49 33.18 34.03 29.48
N ALA A 50 33.52 33.97 28.20
CA ALA A 50 32.55 34.23 27.17
C ALA A 50 31.61 33.03 27.16
N GLY A 51 30.46 33.16 27.80
CA GLY A 51 29.37 32.22 27.66
C GLY A 51 29.09 32.06 26.17
N VAL A 52 29.38 30.89 25.63
CA VAL A 52 28.83 30.46 24.34
C VAL A 52 27.34 30.39 24.58
N VAL A 53 26.64 31.47 24.22
CA VAL A 53 25.21 31.46 24.05
C VAL A 53 25.01 30.50 22.89
N PHE A 54 24.66 29.21 23.19
CA PHE A 54 24.02 28.41 22.22
C PHE A 54 22.79 29.18 21.81
N ALA A 55 22.79 29.69 20.58
CA ALA A 55 21.58 30.19 19.97
C ALA A 55 20.58 29.05 20.09
N ALA A 56 19.55 29.22 20.90
CA ALA A 56 18.42 28.31 20.92
C ALA A 56 17.98 28.20 19.47
N GLU A 57 17.97 26.99 18.93
CA GLU A 57 17.31 26.77 17.65
C GLU A 57 15.91 27.41 17.76
N PRO A 58 15.45 28.08 16.71
CA PRO A 58 14.14 28.73 16.76
C PRO A 58 13.14 27.62 17.13
N GLU A 59 12.54 27.74 18.31
CA GLU A 59 11.47 26.83 18.75
C GLU A 59 10.44 26.80 17.64
N GLY A 60 10.44 25.73 16.85
CA GLY A 60 9.46 25.54 15.79
C GLY A 60 8.08 25.68 16.43
N LEU A 61 7.19 26.40 15.78
CA LEU A 61 5.84 26.63 16.29
C LEU A 61 5.22 25.26 16.67
N PRO A 62 4.52 25.14 17.82
CA PRO A 62 3.98 23.87 18.30
C PRO A 62 3.24 23.10 17.19
N GLY A 63 3.58 21.82 17.00
CA GLY A 63 2.98 20.98 15.95
C GLY A 63 3.53 21.17 14.53
N GLY A 64 4.49 22.06 14.31
CA GLY A 64 5.20 22.18 13.02
C GLY A 64 6.18 21.03 12.78
N ASN A 65 6.55 20.80 11.52
CA ASN A 65 7.64 19.89 11.20
C ASN A 65 8.98 20.60 11.42
N PRO A 66 9.86 20.08 12.29
CA PRO A 66 11.18 20.71 12.53
C PRO A 66 12.13 20.58 11.33
N HIS A 67 11.87 19.60 10.44
CA HIS A 67 12.72 19.31 9.28
C HIS A 67 11.87 19.22 8.01
N PRO A 68 11.30 20.36 7.52
CA PRO A 68 10.47 20.35 6.34
C PRO A 68 11.26 19.94 5.10
N ILE A 69 10.58 19.19 4.23
CA ILE A 69 11.13 18.72 2.96
C ILE A 69 10.28 19.23 1.80
N GLN A 70 10.84 19.23 0.60
CA GLN A 70 10.07 19.49 -0.61
C GLN A 70 9.58 18.16 -1.17
N LEU A 71 8.26 17.96 -1.19
CA LEU A 71 7.67 16.79 -1.82
C LEU A 71 7.62 16.95 -3.35
N VAL A 72 7.94 15.88 -4.06
CA VAL A 72 7.81 15.81 -5.52
C VAL A 72 6.40 15.34 -5.87
N ARG A 73 5.70 16.13 -6.68
CA ARG A 73 4.38 15.81 -7.23
C ARG A 73 4.42 15.90 -8.74
N ARG A 74 3.62 15.08 -9.41
CA ARG A 74 3.46 15.22 -10.85
C ARG A 74 2.78 16.56 -11.18
N PRO A 75 3.23 17.28 -12.20
CA PRO A 75 2.53 18.47 -12.66
C PRO A 75 1.16 18.07 -13.19
N VAL A 76 0.13 18.86 -12.85
CA VAL A 76 -1.21 18.70 -13.40
C VAL A 76 -1.18 19.11 -14.88
N ALA A 77 -1.62 18.21 -15.75
CA ALA A 77 -1.72 18.42 -17.18
C ALA A 77 -3.14 18.05 -17.65
N PRO A 78 -3.63 18.62 -18.78
CA PRO A 78 -4.86 18.15 -19.39
C PRO A 78 -4.79 16.67 -19.74
N LEU A 79 -5.90 15.96 -19.58
CA LEU A 79 -6.00 14.55 -19.96
C LEU A 79 -5.70 14.37 -21.44
N SER A 80 -4.88 13.36 -21.76
CA SER A 80 -4.71 12.93 -23.15
C SER A 80 -6.04 12.42 -23.74
N THR A 81 -6.16 12.37 -25.05
CA THR A 81 -7.33 11.81 -25.73
C THR A 81 -7.60 10.37 -25.27
N MET A 82 -6.55 9.60 -25.00
CA MET A 82 -6.65 8.25 -24.45
C MET A 82 -7.26 8.25 -23.04
N ALA A 83 -6.78 9.12 -22.15
CA ALA A 83 -7.33 9.25 -20.80
C ALA A 83 -8.77 9.78 -20.79
N GLN A 84 -9.11 10.68 -21.71
CA GLN A 84 -10.51 11.16 -21.88
C GLN A 84 -11.44 10.03 -22.32
N LEU A 85 -10.99 9.15 -23.23
CA LEU A 85 -11.73 7.92 -23.56
C LEU A 85 -11.89 7.04 -22.33
N GLY A 86 -10.80 6.83 -21.57
CA GLY A 86 -10.83 6.05 -20.33
C GLY A 86 -11.79 6.59 -19.29
N GLN A 87 -11.87 7.92 -19.14
CA GLN A 87 -12.84 8.58 -18.29
C GLN A 87 -14.29 8.23 -18.70
N LYS A 88 -14.61 8.33 -19.98
CA LYS A 88 -15.96 7.98 -20.49
C LYS A 88 -16.29 6.52 -20.17
N ILE A 89 -15.35 5.59 -20.37
CA ILE A 89 -15.54 4.16 -20.10
C ILE A 89 -15.70 3.92 -18.59
N PHE A 90 -14.91 4.59 -17.74
CA PHE A 90 -14.95 4.43 -16.27
C PHE A 90 -16.35 4.76 -15.67
N TYR A 91 -17.08 5.67 -16.30
CA TYR A 91 -18.43 6.06 -15.88
C TYR A 91 -19.55 5.37 -16.68
N ASP A 92 -19.23 4.50 -17.64
CA ASP A 92 -20.24 3.86 -18.49
C ASP A 92 -20.87 2.63 -17.81
N SER A 93 -22.11 2.78 -17.39
CA SER A 93 -22.90 1.66 -16.85
C SER A 93 -23.41 0.68 -17.91
N GLY A 94 -23.41 1.06 -19.18
CA GLY A 94 -23.85 0.21 -20.30
C GLY A 94 -22.98 -1.02 -20.49
N LEU A 95 -21.75 -1.02 -19.97
CA LEU A 95 -20.85 -2.16 -20.04
C LEU A 95 -21.24 -3.30 -19.10
N SER A 96 -21.97 -3.05 -18.03
CA SER A 96 -22.46 -4.10 -17.13
C SER A 96 -23.66 -4.85 -17.72
N SER A 97 -23.93 -6.06 -17.23
CA SER A 97 -25.15 -6.82 -17.62
C SER A 97 -26.42 -6.17 -17.08
N SER A 98 -26.34 -5.56 -15.92
CA SER A 98 -27.47 -4.85 -15.31
C SER A 98 -27.79 -3.52 -15.98
N GLY A 99 -26.86 -2.94 -16.75
CA GLY A 99 -26.94 -1.57 -17.28
C GLY A 99 -26.90 -0.47 -16.20
N LYS A 100 -26.51 -0.83 -14.96
CA LYS A 100 -26.55 0.08 -13.79
C LYS A 100 -25.20 0.26 -13.09
N LEU A 101 -24.24 -0.64 -13.33
CA LEU A 101 -22.91 -0.59 -12.71
C LEU A 101 -21.87 -0.09 -13.69
N SER A 102 -21.11 0.87 -13.25
CA SER A 102 -19.85 1.32 -13.86
C SER A 102 -18.70 1.14 -12.85
N CYS A 103 -17.47 1.41 -13.25
CA CYS A 103 -16.34 1.40 -12.30
C CYS A 103 -16.59 2.36 -11.13
N SER A 104 -17.14 3.55 -11.40
CA SER A 104 -17.47 4.56 -10.39
C SER A 104 -18.57 4.15 -9.40
N SER A 105 -19.37 3.12 -9.73
CA SER A 105 -20.41 2.62 -8.82
C SER A 105 -19.82 1.96 -7.57
N CYS A 106 -18.66 1.32 -7.70
CA CYS A 106 -17.92 0.69 -6.60
C CYS A 106 -16.70 1.51 -6.17
N HIS A 107 -16.14 2.32 -7.08
CA HIS A 107 -14.99 3.19 -6.87
C HIS A 107 -15.39 4.66 -6.97
N SER A 108 -16.08 5.15 -5.92
CA SER A 108 -16.63 6.51 -5.88
C SER A 108 -15.53 7.56 -5.72
N PRO A 109 -15.46 8.58 -6.59
CA PRO A 109 -14.54 9.71 -6.43
C PRO A 109 -14.69 10.43 -5.08
N ASP A 110 -15.93 10.56 -4.58
CA ASP A 110 -16.24 11.21 -3.31
C ASP A 110 -15.73 10.41 -2.09
N HIS A 111 -15.32 9.16 -2.30
CA HIS A 111 -14.80 8.25 -1.30
C HIS A 111 -13.36 7.80 -1.61
N ALA A 112 -12.57 8.71 -2.21
CA ALA A 112 -11.19 8.41 -2.64
C ALA A 112 -11.10 7.13 -3.49
N TYR A 113 -12.03 6.97 -4.42
CA TYR A 113 -12.16 5.80 -5.29
C TYR A 113 -12.25 4.47 -4.55
N GLY A 114 -12.77 4.50 -3.35
CA GLY A 114 -13.21 3.35 -2.57
C GLY A 114 -14.74 3.17 -2.61
N PRO A 115 -15.29 2.23 -1.83
CA PRO A 115 -16.73 1.95 -1.81
C PRO A 115 -17.53 3.14 -1.27
N PRO A 116 -18.72 3.42 -1.87
CA PRO A 116 -19.56 4.55 -1.48
C PRO A 116 -20.38 4.31 -0.19
N ASN A 117 -20.33 3.10 0.36
CA ASN A 117 -21.15 2.67 1.50
C ASN A 117 -20.33 1.83 2.50
N ASP A 118 -21.00 1.31 3.53
CA ASP A 118 -20.43 0.51 4.61
C ASP A 118 -20.65 -1.01 4.44
N ALA A 119 -21.10 -1.44 3.27
CA ALA A 119 -21.26 -2.86 2.96
C ALA A 119 -19.87 -3.56 3.01
N PRO A 120 -19.78 -4.76 3.60
CA PRO A 120 -18.52 -5.50 3.67
C PRO A 120 -17.95 -5.81 2.28
N VAL A 121 -18.81 -6.08 1.32
CA VAL A 121 -18.51 -6.24 -0.11
C VAL A 121 -19.62 -5.60 -0.94
N MET A 122 -19.30 -5.13 -2.14
CA MET A 122 -20.31 -4.58 -3.03
C MET A 122 -21.16 -5.68 -3.67
N LEU A 123 -22.39 -5.33 -4.02
CA LEU A 123 -23.31 -6.20 -4.76
C LEU A 123 -23.22 -5.92 -6.25
N GLY A 124 -23.21 -6.98 -7.05
CA GLY A 124 -23.15 -6.90 -8.50
C GLY A 124 -23.97 -8.00 -9.19
N GLY A 125 -23.53 -8.35 -10.39
CA GLY A 125 -24.23 -9.28 -11.28
C GLY A 125 -25.46 -8.67 -11.95
N PRO A 126 -26.22 -9.46 -12.73
CA PRO A 126 -27.29 -8.95 -13.56
C PRO A 126 -28.46 -8.37 -12.76
N THR A 127 -28.68 -8.84 -11.54
CA THR A 127 -29.77 -8.42 -10.64
C THR A 127 -29.29 -7.57 -9.47
N LEU A 128 -27.99 -7.29 -9.36
CA LEU A 128 -27.36 -6.56 -8.25
C LEU A 128 -27.55 -7.23 -6.88
N THR A 129 -27.60 -8.57 -6.87
CA THR A 129 -27.79 -9.37 -5.65
C THR A 129 -26.61 -10.29 -5.33
N GLN A 130 -25.64 -10.37 -6.22
CA GLN A 130 -24.47 -11.21 -6.03
C GLN A 130 -23.39 -10.45 -5.25
N GLN A 131 -22.87 -11.05 -4.19
CA GLN A 131 -21.79 -10.47 -3.43
C GLN A 131 -20.46 -10.58 -4.18
N GLY A 132 -19.71 -9.49 -4.27
CA GLY A 132 -18.31 -9.52 -4.63
C GLY A 132 -17.51 -10.40 -3.68
N ALA A 133 -16.36 -10.84 -4.11
CA ALA A 133 -15.55 -11.79 -3.32
C ALA A 133 -14.86 -11.13 -2.12
N ARG A 134 -14.52 -9.86 -2.23
CA ARG A 134 -13.71 -9.11 -1.24
C ARG A 134 -14.19 -7.65 -1.15
N ALA A 135 -13.81 -7.01 -0.05
CA ALA A 135 -13.99 -5.56 0.10
C ALA A 135 -13.29 -4.79 -1.03
N VAL A 136 -13.98 -3.78 -1.56
CA VAL A 136 -13.47 -2.96 -2.66
C VAL A 136 -12.24 -2.16 -2.19
N PRO A 137 -11.06 -2.33 -2.80
CA PRO A 137 -9.90 -1.50 -2.50
C PRO A 137 -10.06 -0.10 -3.11
N SER A 138 -9.34 0.89 -2.56
CA SER A 138 -9.21 2.19 -3.23
C SER A 138 -8.41 2.04 -4.53
N LEU A 139 -8.76 2.83 -5.54
CA LEU A 139 -7.96 2.97 -6.76
C LEU A 139 -6.96 4.14 -6.69
N THR A 140 -6.87 4.85 -5.55
CA THR A 140 -5.88 5.95 -5.42
C THR A 140 -4.46 5.39 -5.32
N TYR A 141 -3.51 6.11 -5.92
CA TYR A 141 -2.06 5.87 -5.80
C TYR A 141 -1.53 4.57 -6.42
N LEU A 142 -2.35 3.89 -7.24
CA LEU A 142 -1.95 2.62 -7.88
C LEU A 142 -0.89 2.80 -8.97
N GLU A 143 -0.64 4.01 -9.44
CA GLU A 143 0.43 4.30 -10.41
C GLU A 143 1.84 4.02 -9.87
N ARG A 144 1.96 3.85 -8.55
CA ARG A 144 3.23 3.51 -7.88
C ARG A 144 3.30 2.07 -7.39
N GLN A 145 2.26 1.28 -7.63
CA GLN A 145 2.23 -0.13 -7.26
C GLN A 145 3.25 -0.91 -8.11
N PRO A 146 4.24 -1.60 -7.49
CA PRO A 146 5.18 -2.43 -8.24
C PRO A 146 4.50 -3.69 -8.80
N ASP A 147 5.12 -4.33 -9.80
CA ASP A 147 4.69 -5.63 -10.29
C ASP A 147 4.82 -6.69 -9.19
N PHE A 148 3.95 -7.71 -9.22
CA PHE A 148 4.04 -8.80 -8.28
C PHE A 148 5.35 -9.58 -8.46
N SER A 149 6.03 -9.81 -7.36
CA SER A 149 7.23 -10.63 -7.28
C SER A 149 7.28 -11.36 -5.95
N ILE A 150 8.14 -12.36 -5.86
CA ILE A 150 8.51 -13.02 -4.61
C ILE A 150 10.00 -12.77 -4.42
N GLY A 151 10.36 -12.06 -3.40
CA GLY A 151 11.74 -11.59 -3.18
C GLY A 151 12.11 -11.52 -1.71
N PRO A 152 13.33 -11.08 -1.40
CA PRO A 152 13.77 -10.86 -0.03
C PRO A 152 12.85 -9.89 0.70
N ASP A 153 12.70 -10.10 2.02
CA ASP A 153 12.04 -9.15 2.90
C ASP A 153 12.97 -7.95 3.13
N ASP A 154 12.75 -6.88 2.37
CA ASP A 154 13.58 -5.67 2.37
C ASP A 154 13.10 -4.61 3.37
N ARG A 155 12.18 -4.92 4.30
CA ARG A 155 11.63 -3.96 5.28
C ARG A 155 12.68 -3.15 6.03
N GLN A 156 13.90 -3.67 6.15
CA GLN A 156 15.00 -3.02 6.86
C GLN A 156 15.86 -2.10 5.99
N VAL A 157 15.79 -2.17 4.66
CA VAL A 157 16.73 -1.47 3.78
C VAL A 157 16.27 -0.05 3.44
N GLU A 158 14.97 0.22 3.39
CA GLU A 158 14.47 1.56 3.03
C GLU A 158 14.33 2.54 4.20
N THR A 159 14.29 2.06 5.44
CA THR A 159 14.04 2.89 6.63
C THR A 159 15.27 3.38 7.38
N VAL A 160 16.49 3.07 6.92
CA VAL A 160 17.70 3.55 7.60
C VAL A 160 17.91 5.03 7.29
N ASN A 161 17.35 5.88 8.14
CA ASN A 161 17.61 7.31 8.17
C ASN A 161 19.11 7.56 8.39
N LEU A 162 19.70 8.53 7.66
CA LEU A 162 21.10 8.94 7.82
C LEU A 162 21.50 9.23 9.27
N THR A 163 20.56 9.70 10.10
CA THR A 163 20.78 9.92 11.54
C THR A 163 20.91 8.60 12.32
N GLN A 164 20.15 7.57 11.94
CA GLN A 164 20.28 6.23 12.52
C GLN A 164 21.57 5.53 12.04
N MET A 165 21.96 5.73 10.77
CA MET A 165 23.26 5.26 10.27
C MET A 165 24.44 5.91 11.01
N ALA A 166 24.36 7.21 11.29
CA ALA A 166 25.40 7.91 12.06
C ALA A 166 25.44 7.44 13.53
N ALA A 167 24.30 7.12 14.14
CA ALA A 167 24.21 6.54 15.49
C ALA A 167 24.73 5.09 15.53
N LEU A 168 24.45 4.28 14.50
CA LEU A 168 24.95 2.91 14.36
C LEU A 168 26.46 2.85 14.09
N ALA A 169 27.01 3.82 13.34
CA ALA A 169 28.45 3.92 13.09
C ALA A 169 29.25 4.24 14.36
N GLN A 170 28.63 4.81 15.40
CA GLN A 170 29.28 5.12 16.68
C GLN A 170 29.30 3.94 17.68
N THR A 171 28.59 2.83 17.38
CA THR A 171 28.56 1.65 18.27
C THR A 171 29.02 0.40 17.52
N SER A 172 30.35 0.28 17.38
CA SER A 172 31.02 -0.80 16.62
C SER A 172 30.70 -2.24 17.09
N THR A 173 30.25 -2.44 18.31
CA THR A 173 29.83 -3.75 18.85
C THR A 173 28.41 -4.16 18.44
N ARG A 174 27.57 -3.23 18.00
CA ARG A 174 26.21 -3.52 17.59
C ARG A 174 26.12 -3.86 16.09
N VAL A 175 27.05 -3.34 15.28
CA VAL A 175 27.14 -3.60 13.84
C VAL A 175 27.40 -5.09 13.53
N GLN A 176 28.18 -5.78 14.37
CA GLN A 176 28.39 -7.22 14.18
C GLN A 176 27.15 -8.08 14.48
N LYS A 177 26.31 -7.67 15.45
CA LYS A 177 25.03 -8.36 15.72
C LYS A 177 24.01 -8.12 14.61
N THR A 178 23.95 -6.92 14.07
CA THR A 178 23.05 -6.55 12.97
C THR A 178 23.47 -7.22 11.65
N ALA A 179 24.78 -7.35 11.39
CA ALA A 179 25.28 -8.06 10.21
C ALA A 179 24.99 -9.57 10.28
N THR A 180 24.89 -10.15 11.46
CA THR A 180 24.51 -11.56 11.64
C THR A 180 23.01 -11.76 11.50
N GLN A 181 22.19 -10.76 11.86
CA GLN A 181 20.73 -10.78 11.61
C GLN A 181 20.40 -10.51 10.15
N THR A 182 21.13 -9.62 9.46
CA THR A 182 20.95 -9.38 8.02
C THR A 182 21.27 -10.61 7.18
N SER A 183 22.21 -11.46 7.62
CA SER A 183 22.46 -12.73 6.93
C SER A 183 21.42 -13.82 7.20
N GLN A 184 20.60 -13.69 8.25
CA GLN A 184 19.43 -14.55 8.49
C GLN A 184 18.16 -14.02 7.79
N SER A 185 17.97 -12.70 7.70
CA SER A 185 16.84 -12.13 6.95
C SER A 185 16.97 -12.27 5.44
N ALA A 186 18.17 -12.49 4.90
CA ALA A 186 18.37 -12.87 3.50
C ALA A 186 17.77 -14.26 3.12
N ALA A 187 17.27 -15.01 4.09
CA ALA A 187 16.56 -16.28 3.86
C ALA A 187 15.04 -16.14 3.79
N ASN A 188 14.46 -15.03 4.26
CA ASN A 188 13.02 -14.81 4.20
C ASN A 188 12.66 -14.17 2.86
N ILE A 189 11.92 -14.91 2.05
CA ILE A 189 11.33 -14.41 0.82
C ILE A 189 9.84 -14.21 1.06
N VAL A 190 9.33 -13.04 0.65
CA VAL A 190 7.93 -12.65 0.81
C VAL A 190 7.34 -12.21 -0.53
N PRO A 191 6.04 -12.41 -0.73
CA PRO A 191 5.33 -11.80 -1.85
C PRO A 191 5.31 -10.27 -1.69
N GLN A 192 5.38 -9.55 -2.81
CA GLN A 192 5.29 -8.09 -2.85
C GLN A 192 4.70 -7.60 -4.17
N GLY A 193 4.08 -6.43 -4.17
CA GLY A 193 3.54 -5.81 -5.37
C GLY A 193 2.30 -6.49 -5.96
N GLY A 194 1.99 -6.19 -7.20
CA GLY A 194 0.78 -6.63 -7.89
C GLY A 194 -0.47 -5.87 -7.44
N MET A 195 -1.58 -6.09 -8.12
CA MET A 195 -2.85 -5.42 -7.85
C MET A 195 -3.87 -6.38 -7.24
N PHE A 196 -4.92 -5.86 -6.66
CA PHE A 196 -5.86 -6.53 -5.78
C PHE A 196 -5.23 -6.92 -4.43
N TRP A 197 -6.05 -7.52 -3.56
CA TRP A 197 -5.61 -8.01 -2.25
C TRP A 197 -4.61 -9.18 -2.32
N ASP A 198 -4.48 -9.82 -3.49
CA ASP A 198 -3.70 -11.04 -3.71
C ASP A 198 -2.63 -10.90 -4.81
N GLY A 199 -2.49 -9.74 -5.42
CA GLY A 199 -1.45 -9.48 -6.42
C GLY A 199 -1.57 -10.25 -7.74
N ARG A 200 -2.75 -10.77 -8.07
CA ARG A 200 -2.96 -11.68 -9.21
C ARG A 200 -2.79 -11.05 -10.60
N VAL A 201 -2.65 -9.72 -10.68
CA VAL A 201 -2.35 -8.99 -11.92
C VAL A 201 -1.35 -7.86 -11.66
N ASN A 202 -0.60 -7.45 -12.68
CA ASN A 202 0.52 -6.53 -12.55
C ASN A 202 0.26 -5.12 -13.12
N THR A 203 -0.77 -4.93 -13.94
CA THR A 203 -1.01 -3.64 -14.57
C THR A 203 -2.43 -3.15 -14.34
N LEU A 204 -2.62 -1.83 -14.32
CA LEU A 204 -3.94 -1.21 -14.24
C LEU A 204 -4.85 -1.65 -15.40
N GLN A 205 -4.29 -1.88 -16.59
CA GLN A 205 -5.01 -2.41 -17.74
C GLN A 205 -5.58 -3.81 -17.47
N MET A 206 -4.76 -4.72 -16.92
CA MET A 206 -5.21 -6.07 -16.56
C MET A 206 -6.18 -6.02 -15.39
N GLN A 207 -5.97 -5.12 -14.44
CA GLN A 207 -6.84 -4.94 -13.28
C GLN A 207 -8.26 -4.53 -13.72
N ALA A 208 -8.40 -3.56 -14.63
CA ALA A 208 -9.70 -3.07 -15.10
C ALA A 208 -10.56 -4.15 -15.80
N ALA A 209 -9.91 -5.14 -16.44
CA ALA A 209 -10.60 -6.24 -17.11
C ALA A 209 -11.29 -7.22 -16.14
N VAL A 210 -10.75 -7.39 -14.94
CA VAL A 210 -11.25 -8.42 -14.00
C VAL A 210 -12.66 -8.09 -13.50
N PRO A 211 -12.93 -6.93 -12.88
CA PRO A 211 -14.28 -6.59 -12.41
C PRO A 211 -15.28 -6.44 -13.55
N LEU A 212 -14.84 -6.02 -14.74
CA LEU A 212 -15.70 -5.93 -15.92
C LEU A 212 -16.27 -7.29 -16.31
N LEU A 213 -15.46 -8.36 -16.21
CA LEU A 213 -15.83 -9.71 -16.64
C LEU A 213 -16.31 -10.62 -15.50
N ASP A 214 -16.11 -10.25 -14.22
CA ASP A 214 -16.56 -11.07 -13.08
C ASP A 214 -18.10 -11.05 -13.00
N PRO A 215 -18.77 -12.24 -13.01
CA PRO A 215 -20.22 -12.32 -12.96
C PRO A 215 -20.83 -11.81 -11.64
N ARG A 216 -20.02 -11.67 -10.58
CA ARG A 216 -20.45 -11.14 -9.28
C ARG A 216 -20.27 -9.62 -9.16
N GLU A 217 -19.59 -9.00 -10.14
CA GLU A 217 -19.31 -7.57 -10.21
C GLU A 217 -20.06 -6.94 -11.39
N MET A 218 -19.40 -6.48 -12.44
CA MET A 218 -20.09 -5.86 -13.57
C MET A 218 -20.76 -6.86 -14.51
N ASP A 219 -20.32 -8.12 -14.55
CA ASP A 219 -20.88 -9.18 -15.41
C ASP A 219 -21.02 -8.72 -16.87
N GLY A 220 -19.98 -8.11 -17.42
CA GLY A 220 -19.98 -7.57 -18.79
C GLY A 220 -20.24 -8.63 -19.88
N GLY A 221 -20.09 -9.89 -19.53
CA GLY A 221 -20.22 -11.05 -20.42
C GLY A 221 -18.86 -11.46 -21.00
N SER A 222 -18.88 -12.01 -22.23
CA SER A 222 -17.65 -12.37 -22.93
C SER A 222 -16.92 -11.14 -23.50
N ILE A 223 -15.67 -11.31 -23.91
CA ILE A 223 -14.91 -10.26 -24.62
C ILE A 223 -15.68 -9.77 -25.87
N GLU A 224 -16.32 -10.68 -26.58
CA GLU A 224 -17.13 -10.36 -27.76
C GLU A 224 -18.35 -9.53 -27.37
N THR A 225 -19.01 -9.85 -26.25
CA THR A 225 -20.16 -9.09 -25.72
C THR A 225 -19.73 -7.67 -25.32
N VAL A 226 -18.62 -7.53 -24.60
CA VAL A 226 -18.08 -6.22 -24.22
C VAL A 226 -17.68 -5.42 -25.45
N ALA A 227 -17.03 -6.03 -26.43
CA ALA A 227 -16.67 -5.38 -27.69
C ALA A 227 -17.90 -4.87 -28.46
N GLU A 228 -18.99 -5.63 -28.44
CA GLU A 228 -20.23 -5.21 -29.07
C GLU A 228 -20.87 -4.01 -28.36
N LYS A 229 -20.86 -4.01 -27.01
CA LYS A 229 -21.29 -2.85 -26.22
C LYS A 229 -20.43 -1.61 -26.52
N LEU A 230 -19.12 -1.75 -26.58
CA LEU A 230 -18.18 -0.66 -26.90
C LEU A 230 -18.41 -0.11 -28.31
N ARG A 231 -18.74 -0.97 -29.28
CA ARG A 231 -19.04 -0.57 -30.67
C ARG A 231 -20.28 0.33 -30.76
N HIS A 232 -21.23 0.16 -29.86
CA HIS A 232 -22.46 0.92 -29.81
C HIS A 232 -22.48 2.03 -28.74
N ALA A 233 -21.37 2.20 -28.02
CA ALA A 233 -21.23 3.23 -27.00
C ALA A 233 -21.25 4.64 -27.62
N PRO A 234 -21.75 5.65 -26.91
CA PRO A 234 -21.77 7.04 -27.40
C PRO A 234 -20.38 7.59 -27.79
N TYR A 235 -19.33 7.00 -27.25
CA TYR A 235 -17.94 7.36 -27.48
C TYR A 235 -17.21 6.41 -28.46
N ALA A 236 -17.95 5.57 -29.20
CA ALA A 236 -17.32 4.64 -30.18
C ALA A 236 -16.46 5.37 -31.20
N GLY A 237 -16.84 6.59 -31.59
CA GLY A 237 -16.06 7.41 -32.52
C GLY A 237 -14.64 7.75 -32.00
N ASP A 238 -14.44 7.83 -30.67
CA ASP A 238 -13.12 8.10 -30.10
C ASP A 238 -12.13 6.95 -30.38
N PHE A 239 -12.61 5.70 -30.44
CA PHE A 239 -11.79 4.55 -30.83
C PHE A 239 -11.35 4.67 -32.29
N THR A 240 -12.22 5.13 -33.19
CA THR A 240 -11.86 5.38 -34.58
C THR A 240 -10.79 6.46 -34.71
N VAL A 241 -10.91 7.54 -33.94
CA VAL A 241 -9.92 8.63 -33.92
C VAL A 241 -8.55 8.15 -33.44
N LEU A 242 -8.52 7.32 -32.37
CA LEU A 242 -7.27 6.85 -31.77
C LEU A 242 -6.62 5.70 -32.53
N PHE A 243 -7.39 4.76 -33.08
CA PHE A 243 -6.90 3.49 -33.57
C PHE A 243 -7.30 3.18 -35.02
N GLY A 244 -8.11 4.03 -35.64
CA GLY A 244 -8.71 3.79 -36.96
C GLY A 244 -9.87 2.79 -36.90
N GLU A 245 -10.65 2.73 -37.97
CA GLU A 245 -11.87 1.91 -38.05
C GLU A 245 -11.63 0.39 -37.90
N ASN A 246 -10.44 -0.08 -38.21
CA ASN A 246 -10.12 -1.50 -38.10
C ASN A 246 -10.12 -2.02 -36.65
N ILE A 247 -10.10 -1.15 -35.65
CA ILE A 247 -10.15 -1.53 -34.22
C ILE A 247 -11.36 -2.39 -33.90
N PHE A 248 -12.48 -2.12 -34.55
CA PHE A 248 -13.74 -2.84 -34.32
C PHE A 248 -13.79 -4.25 -34.93
N ARG A 249 -12.79 -4.64 -35.73
CA ARG A 249 -12.75 -5.97 -36.36
C ARG A 249 -12.22 -7.04 -35.42
N VAL A 250 -11.48 -6.66 -34.38
CA VAL A 250 -10.83 -7.59 -33.47
C VAL A 250 -11.31 -7.32 -32.04
N PRO A 251 -12.31 -8.04 -31.52
CA PRO A 251 -12.90 -7.81 -30.20
C PRO A 251 -11.86 -7.75 -29.08
N GLN A 252 -10.89 -8.65 -29.07
CA GLN A 252 -9.84 -8.72 -28.06
C GLN A 252 -8.98 -7.45 -28.04
N MET A 253 -8.68 -6.88 -29.21
CA MET A 253 -7.91 -5.65 -29.31
C MET A 253 -8.75 -4.46 -28.83
N LEU A 254 -9.99 -4.35 -29.27
CA LEU A 254 -10.92 -3.28 -28.85
C LEU A 254 -11.06 -3.24 -27.32
N VAL A 255 -11.30 -4.39 -26.68
CA VAL A 255 -11.43 -4.46 -25.21
C VAL A 255 -10.10 -4.17 -24.53
N SER A 256 -8.97 -4.67 -25.08
CA SER A 256 -7.63 -4.38 -24.54
C SER A 256 -7.32 -2.88 -24.54
N GLU A 257 -7.62 -2.19 -25.63
CA GLU A 257 -7.42 -0.73 -25.73
C GLU A 257 -8.40 0.06 -24.83
N ALA A 258 -9.62 -0.43 -24.66
CA ALA A 258 -10.56 0.15 -23.71
C ALA A 258 -10.02 0.06 -22.25
N MET A 259 -9.47 -1.08 -21.87
CA MET A 259 -8.85 -1.26 -20.54
C MET A 259 -7.59 -0.41 -20.39
N PHE A 260 -6.79 -0.29 -21.45
CA PHE A 260 -5.64 0.61 -21.47
C PHE A 260 -6.05 2.07 -21.31
N ALA A 261 -7.15 2.49 -21.94
CA ALA A 261 -7.70 3.84 -21.79
C ALA A 261 -8.11 4.10 -20.32
N ILE A 262 -8.75 3.15 -19.63
CA ILE A 262 -9.08 3.25 -18.20
C ILE A 262 -7.79 3.38 -17.36
N ALA A 263 -6.77 2.60 -17.66
CA ALA A 263 -5.47 2.70 -16.98
C ALA A 263 -4.84 4.09 -17.17
N ARG A 264 -4.90 4.64 -18.39
CA ARG A 264 -4.41 6.00 -18.67
C ARG A 264 -5.19 7.07 -17.92
N TYR A 265 -6.52 6.93 -17.80
CA TYR A 265 -7.34 7.81 -16.99
C TYR A 265 -6.89 7.80 -15.52
N GLN A 266 -6.70 6.63 -14.91
CA GLN A 266 -6.22 6.52 -13.53
C GLN A 266 -4.82 7.13 -13.32
N ILE A 267 -3.94 7.07 -14.34
CA ILE A 267 -2.58 7.62 -14.26
C ILE A 267 -2.55 9.14 -14.46
N GLU A 268 -3.43 9.68 -15.30
CA GLU A 268 -3.39 11.08 -15.71
C GLU A 268 -4.34 11.97 -14.91
N GLU A 269 -5.45 11.44 -14.40
CA GLU A 269 -6.41 12.20 -13.60
C GLU A 269 -5.88 12.47 -12.19
N PRO A 270 -5.65 13.74 -11.81
CA PRO A 270 -5.01 14.07 -10.54
C PRO A 270 -5.76 13.58 -9.31
N SER A 271 -7.07 13.38 -9.41
CA SER A 271 -7.89 12.92 -8.27
C SER A 271 -7.57 11.49 -7.81
N PHE A 272 -6.90 10.68 -8.63
CA PHE A 272 -6.40 9.36 -8.20
C PHE A 272 -5.11 9.44 -7.37
N HIS A 273 -4.37 10.57 -7.40
CA HIS A 273 -3.10 10.71 -6.69
C HIS A 273 -2.84 12.17 -6.26
N PRO A 274 -3.75 12.77 -5.46
CA PRO A 274 -3.72 14.20 -5.21
C PRO A 274 -2.56 14.66 -4.32
N TYR A 275 -2.10 13.83 -3.36
CA TYR A 275 -1.05 14.16 -2.39
C TYR A 275 -1.31 15.50 -1.69
N THR A 276 -2.53 15.69 -1.21
CA THR A 276 -3.01 16.93 -0.58
C THR A 276 -3.50 16.70 0.84
N SER A 277 -2.97 15.69 1.52
CA SER A 277 -3.34 15.41 2.91
C SER A 277 -2.71 16.44 3.86
N LYS A 278 -3.29 16.57 5.07
CA LYS A 278 -2.71 17.42 6.12
C LYS A 278 -1.28 16.99 6.45
N PHE A 279 -0.99 15.69 6.40
CA PHE A 279 0.35 15.16 6.64
C PHE A 279 1.33 15.55 5.54
N ASP A 280 0.92 15.58 4.26
CA ASP A 280 1.76 16.06 3.17
C ASP A 280 2.16 17.54 3.38
N TYR A 281 1.20 18.38 3.74
CA TYR A 281 1.50 19.80 4.04
C TYR A 281 2.34 19.95 5.31
N TRP A 282 2.18 19.08 6.30
CA TRP A 282 3.04 19.06 7.48
C TRP A 282 4.49 18.69 7.09
N LEU A 283 4.68 17.67 6.25
CA LEU A 283 6.01 17.30 5.74
C LEU A 283 6.71 18.47 5.05
N GLU A 284 5.97 19.30 4.35
CA GLU A 284 6.49 20.52 3.67
C GLU A 284 6.61 21.75 4.58
N GLY A 285 6.29 21.63 5.87
CA GLY A 285 6.28 22.76 6.79
C GLY A 285 5.14 23.77 6.59
N LYS A 286 4.17 23.43 5.73
CA LYS A 286 3.01 24.25 5.38
C LYS A 286 1.75 23.93 6.20
N GLY A 287 1.81 22.90 7.03
CA GLY A 287 0.74 22.43 7.90
C GLY A 287 1.22 22.20 9.32
N ARG A 288 0.29 22.04 10.26
CA ARG A 288 0.58 21.71 11.65
C ARG A 288 -0.24 20.52 12.10
N LEU A 289 0.37 19.62 12.85
CA LEU A 289 -0.33 18.55 13.55
C LEU A 289 -0.74 19.04 14.95
N SER A 290 -1.92 18.68 15.41
CA SER A 290 -2.31 18.87 16.80
C SER A 290 -1.47 17.96 17.72
N GLU A 291 -1.52 18.20 19.01
CA GLU A 291 -0.82 17.35 19.99
C GLU A 291 -1.22 15.87 19.89
N SER A 292 -2.52 15.59 19.72
CA SER A 292 -3.05 14.24 19.56
C SER A 292 -2.53 13.61 18.25
N GLU A 293 -2.61 14.33 17.13
CA GLU A 293 -2.08 13.85 15.84
C GLU A 293 -0.57 13.58 15.90
N MET A 294 0.19 14.42 16.61
CA MET A 294 1.63 14.24 16.79
C MET A 294 1.95 13.06 17.71
N ARG A 295 1.21 12.86 18.80
CA ARG A 295 1.36 11.64 19.61
C ARG A 295 1.04 10.40 18.78
N GLY A 296 -0.06 10.42 18.03
CA GLY A 296 -0.44 9.34 17.14
C GLY A 296 0.63 9.02 16.09
N PHE A 297 1.25 10.04 15.47
CA PHE A 297 2.36 9.86 14.54
C PHE A 297 3.58 9.18 15.20
N ARG A 298 3.92 9.58 16.43
CA ARG A 298 5.01 8.94 17.18
C ARG A 298 4.69 7.48 17.50
N LEU A 299 3.50 7.19 18.01
CA LEU A 299 3.03 5.83 18.31
C LEU A 299 3.00 4.95 17.05
N PHE A 300 2.57 5.49 15.94
CA PHE A 300 2.55 4.81 14.64
C PHE A 300 3.96 4.35 14.21
N ASN A 301 4.99 5.12 14.55
CA ASN A 301 6.40 4.85 14.22
C ASN A 301 7.19 4.20 15.37
N ASP A 302 6.59 3.95 16.52
CA ASP A 302 7.25 3.36 17.67
C ASP A 302 7.32 1.82 17.55
N PRO A 303 8.51 1.25 17.32
CA PRO A 303 8.67 -0.18 17.09
C PRO A 303 8.39 -1.03 18.34
N ASP A 304 8.40 -0.44 19.54
CA ASP A 304 8.13 -1.13 20.80
C ASP A 304 6.65 -1.03 21.23
N LYS A 305 5.85 -0.28 20.46
CA LYS A 305 4.43 0.01 20.72
C LYS A 305 3.53 -0.51 19.59
N ALA A 306 2.97 0.43 18.82
CA ALA A 306 2.02 0.12 17.76
C ALA A 306 2.69 -0.43 16.51
N ASN A 307 3.93 -0.02 16.22
CA ASN A 307 4.77 -0.47 15.11
C ASN A 307 4.08 -0.47 13.73
N CYS A 308 3.10 0.40 13.51
CA CYS A 308 2.36 0.45 12.24
C CYS A 308 3.29 0.71 11.05
N ALA A 309 4.34 1.54 11.27
CA ALA A 309 5.31 1.89 10.24
C ALA A 309 6.22 0.72 9.82
N GLY A 310 6.20 -0.40 10.53
CA GLY A 310 6.90 -1.63 10.13
C GLY A 310 6.40 -2.18 8.80
N CYS A 311 5.08 -2.08 8.54
CA CYS A 311 4.46 -2.45 7.27
C CYS A 311 3.94 -1.22 6.49
N HIS A 312 3.46 -0.19 7.21
CA HIS A 312 2.90 1.03 6.62
C HIS A 312 3.91 2.17 6.65
N THR A 313 4.96 2.11 5.82
CA THR A 313 6.08 3.06 5.80
C THR A 313 5.61 4.51 5.70
N SER A 314 5.97 5.33 6.69
CA SER A 314 5.54 6.73 6.82
C SER A 314 6.53 7.73 6.24
N GLN A 315 7.69 7.28 5.77
CA GLN A 315 8.75 8.15 5.27
C GLN A 315 8.61 8.41 3.78
N PRO A 316 8.88 9.63 3.32
CA PRO A 316 9.05 9.93 1.91
C PRO A 316 10.19 9.10 1.30
N THR A 317 10.10 8.82 0.01
CA THR A 317 11.20 8.15 -0.70
C THR A 317 12.43 9.08 -0.78
N ARG A 318 13.59 8.50 -1.12
CA ARG A 318 14.83 9.29 -1.32
C ARG A 318 14.70 10.37 -2.39
N ASP A 319 13.84 10.14 -3.38
CA ASP A 319 13.56 11.08 -4.47
C ASP A 319 12.50 12.13 -4.07
N GLY A 320 12.07 12.16 -2.80
CA GLY A 320 11.10 13.12 -2.28
C GLY A 320 9.65 12.83 -2.67
N LEU A 321 9.32 11.62 -3.14
CA LEU A 321 7.92 11.25 -3.34
C LEU A 321 7.20 11.09 -2.00
N PRO A 322 5.94 11.53 -1.89
CA PRO A 322 5.18 11.39 -0.65
C PRO A 322 5.03 9.92 -0.23
N PRO A 323 4.98 9.60 1.09
CA PRO A 323 4.79 8.24 1.56
C PRO A 323 3.41 7.71 1.17
N LEU A 324 3.34 6.43 0.81
CA LEU A 324 2.08 5.75 0.52
C LEU A 324 1.53 4.96 1.71
N PHE A 325 2.27 4.87 2.80
CA PHE A 325 1.88 4.10 3.99
C PHE A 325 1.58 2.64 3.65
N THR A 326 2.48 2.03 2.90
CA THR A 326 2.54 0.61 2.55
C THR A 326 3.99 0.28 2.15
N ASP A 327 4.43 -0.93 2.46
CA ASP A 327 5.67 -1.53 1.99
C ASP A 327 5.44 -2.37 0.72
N PHE A 328 4.18 -2.47 0.26
CA PHE A 328 3.73 -3.34 -0.83
C PHE A 328 3.98 -4.83 -0.59
N GLN A 329 4.29 -5.25 0.61
CA GLN A 329 4.47 -6.65 0.98
C GLN A 329 3.14 -7.28 1.43
N TYR A 330 3.18 -8.56 1.75
CA TYR A 330 2.02 -9.34 2.11
C TYR A 330 2.18 -9.91 3.51
N GLU A 331 1.07 -9.85 4.29
CA GLU A 331 1.04 -10.36 5.65
C GLU A 331 -0.15 -11.26 5.91
N ALA A 332 0.06 -12.29 6.73
CA ALA A 332 -1.00 -13.14 7.27
C ALA A 332 -1.37 -12.64 8.67
N LEU A 333 -2.37 -11.78 8.76
CA LEU A 333 -2.76 -11.19 10.05
C LEU A 333 -3.74 -12.06 10.84
N GLY A 334 -4.37 -13.06 10.21
CA GLY A 334 -5.33 -13.93 10.89
C GLY A 334 -6.62 -13.23 11.32
N GLY A 335 -7.12 -12.27 10.53
CA GLY A 335 -8.36 -11.56 10.83
C GLY A 335 -9.56 -12.50 11.06
N PRO A 336 -10.62 -12.04 11.77
CA PRO A 336 -11.80 -12.87 12.01
C PRO A 336 -12.61 -13.10 10.74
N ARG A 337 -13.27 -14.26 10.67
CA ARG A 337 -14.17 -14.63 9.59
C ARG A 337 -15.40 -13.75 9.58
N ASN A 338 -15.76 -13.19 8.43
CA ASN A 338 -16.95 -12.36 8.29
C ASN A 338 -18.18 -13.22 7.94
N ALA A 339 -19.07 -13.40 8.90
CA ALA A 339 -20.30 -14.16 8.72
C ALA A 339 -21.31 -13.51 7.75
N ALA A 340 -21.14 -12.23 7.40
CA ALA A 340 -22.00 -11.56 6.42
C ALA A 340 -21.70 -11.96 4.96
N LEU A 341 -20.60 -12.65 4.71
CA LEU A 341 -20.23 -13.11 3.38
C LEU A 341 -20.88 -14.47 3.07
N VAL A 342 -21.60 -14.53 1.95
CA VAL A 342 -22.31 -15.76 1.52
C VAL A 342 -21.37 -16.94 1.33
N ASN A 343 -20.17 -16.71 0.79
CA ASN A 343 -19.16 -17.76 0.64
C ASN A 343 -18.79 -18.41 1.98
N ASN A 344 -18.84 -17.64 3.07
CA ASN A 344 -18.50 -18.09 4.41
C ASN A 344 -19.58 -18.99 5.07
N ASN A 345 -20.74 -19.18 4.41
CA ASN A 345 -21.73 -20.19 4.82
C ASN A 345 -21.23 -21.62 4.56
N ASP A 346 -20.30 -21.83 3.63
CA ASP A 346 -19.57 -23.09 3.53
C ASP A 346 -18.38 -23.07 4.50
N ALA A 347 -18.42 -23.91 5.52
CA ALA A 347 -17.36 -24.02 6.51
C ALA A 347 -16.01 -24.48 5.94
N ARG A 348 -15.99 -25.00 4.70
CA ARG A 348 -14.78 -25.44 4.01
C ARG A 348 -14.19 -24.35 3.12
N TYR A 349 -14.94 -23.27 2.87
CA TYR A 349 -14.45 -22.14 2.11
C TYR A 349 -13.56 -21.26 2.98
N PHE A 350 -12.37 -20.94 2.52
CA PHE A 350 -11.47 -19.98 3.11
C PHE A 350 -10.85 -19.12 2.00
N ASP A 351 -10.84 -17.81 2.19
CA ASP A 351 -10.05 -16.93 1.34
C ASP A 351 -8.62 -16.90 1.89
N LEU A 352 -7.71 -17.52 1.15
CA LEU A 352 -6.31 -17.68 1.55
C LEU A 352 -5.39 -16.65 0.87
N GLY A 353 -5.95 -15.56 0.33
CA GLY A 353 -5.18 -14.48 -0.28
C GLY A 353 -4.36 -14.96 -1.47
N VAL A 354 -3.04 -14.83 -1.37
CA VAL A 354 -2.09 -15.16 -2.45
C VAL A 354 -2.17 -16.60 -2.90
N CYS A 355 -2.54 -17.56 -2.05
CA CYS A 355 -2.59 -18.96 -2.43
C CYS A 355 -4.00 -19.52 -2.75
N GLY A 356 -5.01 -18.66 -2.83
CA GLY A 356 -6.31 -19.07 -3.38
C GLY A 356 -7.53 -18.70 -2.51
N PRO A 357 -8.72 -19.09 -2.91
CA PRO A 357 -9.07 -19.79 -4.16
C PRO A 357 -9.20 -18.87 -5.39
N ILE A 358 -9.12 -17.54 -5.23
CA ILE A 358 -9.27 -16.56 -6.34
C ILE A 358 -8.02 -16.54 -7.20
N ARG A 359 -6.85 -16.55 -6.58
CA ARG A 359 -5.56 -16.70 -7.23
C ARG A 359 -5.12 -18.17 -7.16
N THR A 360 -4.65 -18.73 -8.26
CA THR A 360 -4.35 -20.17 -8.35
C THR A 360 -2.95 -20.50 -8.86
N ASP A 361 -2.22 -19.51 -9.41
CA ASP A 361 -0.92 -19.72 -10.06
C ASP A 361 0.22 -20.04 -9.09
N ILE A 362 0.04 -19.75 -7.80
CA ILE A 362 0.99 -20.04 -6.71
C ILE A 362 0.33 -20.75 -5.53
N ALA A 363 -0.78 -21.46 -5.78
CA ALA A 363 -1.53 -22.18 -4.74
C ALA A 363 -0.74 -23.32 -4.05
N ASP A 364 0.32 -23.78 -4.67
CA ASP A 364 1.27 -24.77 -4.13
C ASP A 364 2.28 -24.16 -3.13
N GLN A 365 2.42 -22.82 -3.10
CA GLN A 365 3.31 -22.16 -2.18
C GLN A 365 2.62 -21.88 -0.82
N THR A 366 2.37 -22.96 -0.09
CA THR A 366 1.51 -22.98 1.11
C THR A 366 2.00 -22.11 2.25
N GLN A 367 3.29 -21.73 2.28
CA GLN A 367 3.86 -20.80 3.24
C GLN A 367 3.28 -19.37 3.11
N PHE A 368 2.63 -19.03 2.00
CA PHE A 368 2.01 -17.73 1.77
C PHE A 368 0.47 -17.75 1.95
N CYS A 369 -0.12 -18.91 2.32
CA CYS A 369 -1.56 -18.99 2.53
C CYS A 369 -2.00 -18.15 3.72
N GLY A 370 -3.01 -17.31 3.50
CA GLY A 370 -3.53 -16.35 4.46
C GLY A 370 -2.90 -14.96 4.35
N MET A 371 -1.93 -14.77 3.44
CA MET A 371 -1.29 -13.48 3.20
C MET A 371 -2.09 -12.62 2.23
N PHE A 372 -2.22 -11.34 2.59
CA PHE A 372 -2.85 -10.28 1.79
C PHE A 372 -1.93 -9.07 1.71
N LEU A 373 -2.05 -8.33 0.60
CA LEU A 373 -1.29 -7.11 0.36
C LEU A 373 -1.54 -6.07 1.46
N THR A 374 -0.46 -5.50 2.01
CA THR A 374 -0.51 -4.33 2.89
C THR A 374 -1.09 -3.13 2.12
N PRO A 375 -2.32 -2.68 2.44
CA PRO A 375 -2.93 -1.59 1.69
C PRO A 375 -2.31 -0.24 2.05
N THR A 376 -2.37 0.71 1.12
CA THR A 376 -2.10 2.11 1.46
C THR A 376 -3.05 2.60 2.57
N LEU A 377 -2.53 3.39 3.52
CA LEU A 377 -3.37 4.06 4.52
C LEU A 377 -3.79 5.47 4.11
N ARG A 378 -3.38 5.94 2.93
CA ARG A 378 -3.93 7.20 2.40
C ARG A 378 -5.43 7.09 2.26
N ASN A 379 -6.13 8.13 2.71
CA ASN A 379 -7.59 8.19 2.72
C ASN A 379 -8.29 7.09 3.56
N THR A 380 -7.54 6.36 4.40
CA THR A 380 -8.11 5.23 5.16
C THR A 380 -9.24 5.66 6.08
N ALA A 381 -9.20 6.88 6.64
CA ALA A 381 -10.26 7.39 7.52
C ALA A 381 -11.56 7.80 6.78
N MET A 382 -11.56 7.81 5.43
CA MET A 382 -12.78 7.96 4.62
C MET A 382 -13.51 6.62 4.42
N ARG A 383 -12.85 5.50 4.68
CA ARG A 383 -13.42 4.16 4.52
C ARG A 383 -14.30 3.80 5.71
N ARG A 384 -15.29 2.94 5.42
CA ARG A 384 -16.19 2.34 6.42
C ARG A 384 -16.16 0.82 6.41
N THR A 385 -15.18 0.25 5.70
CA THR A 385 -15.02 -1.20 5.52
C THR A 385 -13.55 -1.51 5.44
N PHE A 386 -13.07 -2.40 6.31
CA PHE A 386 -11.65 -2.69 6.45
C PHE A 386 -11.40 -4.20 6.38
N PHE A 387 -10.17 -4.57 6.08
CA PHE A 387 -9.69 -5.90 5.74
C PHE A 387 -10.25 -6.40 4.40
N HIS A 388 -9.63 -7.45 3.85
CA HIS A 388 -10.04 -8.03 2.58
C HIS A 388 -11.48 -8.56 2.58
N ASN A 389 -11.96 -9.03 3.73
CA ASN A 389 -13.30 -9.60 3.91
C ASN A 389 -14.33 -8.59 4.49
N GLY A 390 -13.93 -7.33 4.69
CA GLY A 390 -14.83 -6.28 5.19
C GLY A 390 -15.39 -6.52 6.59
N VAL A 391 -14.70 -7.24 7.46
CA VAL A 391 -15.20 -7.62 8.78
C VAL A 391 -15.29 -6.44 9.75
N PHE A 392 -14.43 -5.42 9.60
CA PHE A 392 -14.44 -4.23 10.45
C PHE A 392 -15.02 -3.03 9.71
N GLN A 393 -15.73 -2.17 10.45
CA GLN A 393 -16.42 -0.99 9.89
C GLN A 393 -15.88 0.34 10.43
N THR A 394 -15.02 0.30 11.43
CA THR A 394 -14.42 1.50 12.03
C THR A 394 -12.92 1.31 12.26
N LEU A 395 -12.17 2.42 12.25
CA LEU A 395 -10.75 2.39 12.62
C LEU A 395 -10.53 1.92 14.05
N GLN A 396 -11.51 2.17 14.97
CA GLN A 396 -11.41 1.66 16.33
C GLN A 396 -11.40 0.12 16.34
N GLN A 397 -12.31 -0.52 15.61
CA GLN A 397 -12.34 -1.99 15.52
C GLN A 397 -11.05 -2.56 14.91
N VAL A 398 -10.46 -1.84 13.94
CA VAL A 398 -9.16 -2.21 13.37
C VAL A 398 -8.06 -2.13 14.44
N LEU A 399 -8.00 -1.04 15.21
CA LEU A 399 -6.99 -0.91 16.27
C LEU A 399 -7.24 -1.88 17.42
N ASP A 400 -8.50 -2.12 17.81
CA ASP A 400 -8.85 -3.17 18.77
C ASP A 400 -8.33 -4.54 18.32
N PHE A 401 -8.44 -4.86 17.03
CA PHE A 401 -7.86 -6.08 16.47
C PHE A 401 -6.34 -6.13 16.67
N TYR A 402 -5.61 -5.10 16.27
CA TYR A 402 -4.15 -5.05 16.44
C TYR A 402 -3.72 -5.14 17.90
N ASN A 403 -4.50 -4.54 18.81
CA ASN A 403 -4.16 -4.43 20.22
C ASN A 403 -4.54 -5.67 21.04
N PHE A 404 -5.65 -6.35 20.67
CA PHE A 404 -6.22 -7.42 21.47
C PHE A 404 -6.13 -8.81 20.86
N ARG A 405 -5.74 -8.94 19.58
CA ARG A 405 -5.70 -10.22 18.86
C ARG A 405 -4.98 -11.32 19.64
N ASP A 406 -3.87 -10.99 20.27
CA ASP A 406 -3.02 -11.95 20.98
C ASP A 406 -3.17 -11.89 22.50
N THR A 407 -3.45 -10.72 23.07
CA THR A 407 -3.60 -10.53 24.53
C THR A 407 -4.98 -10.89 25.06
N ASN A 408 -6.04 -10.52 24.32
CA ASN A 408 -7.45 -10.68 24.71
C ASN A 408 -8.30 -11.12 23.49
N PRO A 409 -8.04 -12.29 22.89
CA PRO A 409 -8.66 -12.68 21.62
C PRO A 409 -10.19 -12.77 21.67
N GLU A 410 -10.79 -12.92 22.85
CA GLU A 410 -12.24 -12.91 23.05
C GLU A 410 -12.90 -11.56 22.72
N LYS A 411 -12.14 -10.47 22.66
CA LYS A 411 -12.63 -9.16 22.21
C LYS A 411 -12.70 -9.04 20.69
N VAL A 412 -12.00 -9.93 19.98
CA VAL A 412 -11.79 -9.87 18.53
C VAL A 412 -12.53 -11.02 17.82
N TYR A 413 -12.46 -12.22 18.37
CA TYR A 413 -12.97 -13.42 17.72
C TYR A 413 -14.23 -13.94 18.40
N PRO A 414 -15.14 -14.59 17.66
CA PRO A 414 -16.32 -15.23 18.22
C PRO A 414 -15.93 -16.43 19.11
N ARG A 415 -16.89 -16.82 19.96
CA ARG A 415 -16.77 -18.06 20.74
C ARG A 415 -17.54 -19.19 20.07
N ALA A 416 -17.00 -20.39 20.13
CA ALA A 416 -17.72 -21.61 19.80
C ALA A 416 -18.79 -21.95 20.85
N ALA A 417 -19.64 -22.93 20.56
CA ALA A 417 -20.72 -23.35 21.47
C ALA A 417 -20.22 -23.87 22.85
N ASP A 418 -19.01 -24.39 22.89
CA ASP A 418 -18.32 -24.84 24.10
C ASP A 418 -17.64 -23.73 24.88
N GLY A 419 -17.74 -22.48 24.41
CA GLY A 419 -17.12 -21.29 25.01
C GLY A 419 -15.68 -21.00 24.56
N THR A 420 -15.06 -21.87 23.75
CA THR A 420 -13.70 -21.68 23.22
C THR A 420 -13.66 -20.50 22.28
N VAL A 421 -12.66 -19.62 22.40
CA VAL A 421 -12.43 -18.51 21.47
C VAL A 421 -11.87 -19.07 20.15
N GLN A 422 -12.52 -18.74 19.05
CA GLN A 422 -12.17 -19.20 17.71
C GLN A 422 -11.09 -18.30 17.07
N LYS A 423 -9.93 -18.20 17.70
CA LYS A 423 -8.81 -17.39 17.20
C LYS A 423 -8.38 -17.88 15.80
N PHE A 424 -8.13 -16.94 14.88
CA PHE A 424 -7.73 -17.23 13.48
C PHE A 424 -8.76 -18.03 12.68
N ASN A 425 -10.06 -17.87 12.98
CA ASN A 425 -11.14 -18.70 12.41
C ASN A 425 -11.39 -18.48 10.90
N ASP A 426 -10.70 -17.55 10.24
CA ASP A 426 -10.73 -17.36 8.78
C ASP A 426 -9.51 -18.00 8.07
N ILE A 427 -8.70 -18.77 8.80
CA ILE A 427 -7.56 -19.53 8.27
C ILE A 427 -7.67 -20.99 8.74
N PRO A 428 -7.58 -22.00 7.83
CA PRO A 428 -7.55 -23.41 8.21
C PRO A 428 -6.39 -23.72 9.16
N ALA A 429 -6.59 -24.63 10.10
CA ALA A 429 -5.61 -24.98 11.13
C ALA A 429 -4.20 -25.28 10.57
N GLN A 430 -4.13 -25.90 9.40
CA GLN A 430 -2.86 -26.26 8.74
C GLN A 430 -2.03 -25.06 8.26
N TYR A 431 -2.65 -23.87 8.13
CA TYR A 431 -1.98 -22.66 7.67
C TYR A 431 -1.89 -21.59 8.77
N GLN A 432 -2.38 -21.85 9.97
CA GLN A 432 -2.32 -20.89 11.08
C GLN A 432 -0.88 -20.59 11.53
N ALA A 433 0.07 -21.48 11.22
CA ALA A 433 1.49 -21.24 11.45
C ALA A 433 2.10 -20.12 10.56
N ASN A 434 1.38 -19.71 9.50
CA ASN A 434 1.79 -18.59 8.66
C ASN A 434 1.41 -17.23 9.26
N VAL A 435 0.54 -17.21 10.29
CA VAL A 435 0.10 -15.96 10.90
C VAL A 435 1.27 -15.32 11.65
N ASP A 436 1.49 -14.03 11.37
CA ASP A 436 2.49 -13.26 12.09
C ASP A 436 2.14 -13.16 13.58
N VAL A 437 3.05 -13.62 14.42
CA VAL A 437 2.98 -13.58 15.90
C VAL A 437 4.30 -13.10 16.50
N ASN A 438 5.17 -12.49 15.69
CA ASN A 438 6.52 -12.11 16.09
C ASN A 438 6.75 -10.60 16.06
N ASP A 439 6.11 -9.91 15.12
CA ASP A 439 6.28 -8.47 14.97
C ASP A 439 5.34 -7.69 15.90
N PRO A 440 5.81 -6.67 16.64
CA PRO A 440 4.92 -5.84 17.43
C PRO A 440 3.80 -5.22 16.56
N PRO A 441 2.57 -5.14 17.08
CA PRO A 441 2.13 -5.48 18.44
C PRO A 441 1.73 -6.95 18.63
N PHE A 442 1.99 -7.84 17.68
CA PHE A 442 1.57 -9.25 17.67
C PHE A 442 2.52 -10.19 18.45
N ASP A 443 3.66 -9.69 18.90
CA ASP A 443 4.66 -10.38 19.73
C ASP A 443 4.21 -10.63 21.19
N ARG A 444 3.01 -10.22 21.54
CA ARG A 444 2.43 -10.36 22.88
C ARG A 444 1.65 -11.65 23.05
N HIS A 445 1.48 -12.06 24.30
CA HIS A 445 0.86 -13.34 24.64
C HIS A 445 -0.46 -13.14 25.42
N LEU A 446 -1.26 -14.18 25.47
CA LEU A 446 -2.54 -14.20 26.16
C LEU A 446 -2.42 -13.72 27.61
N GLY A 447 -3.20 -12.71 27.99
CA GLY A 447 -3.23 -12.12 29.32
C GLY A 447 -2.12 -11.09 29.60
N GLU A 448 -1.22 -10.85 28.67
CA GLU A 448 -0.26 -9.73 28.78
C GLU A 448 -0.95 -8.38 28.58
N THR A 449 -0.27 -7.31 29.03
CA THR A 449 -0.76 -5.94 28.81
C THR A 449 -0.74 -5.62 27.32
N PRO A 450 -1.85 -5.15 26.74
CA PRO A 450 -1.90 -4.70 25.35
C PRO A 450 -0.85 -3.62 25.05
N ALA A 451 -0.41 -3.54 23.80
CA ALA A 451 0.62 -2.59 23.39
C ALA A 451 0.18 -1.12 23.50
N MET A 452 -1.11 -0.88 23.32
CA MET A 452 -1.70 0.44 23.27
C MET A 452 -2.74 0.62 24.38
N THR A 453 -2.81 1.82 24.95
CA THR A 453 -3.93 2.27 25.77
C THR A 453 -5.05 2.78 24.86
N ALA A 454 -6.27 2.96 25.40
CA ALA A 454 -7.37 3.58 24.66
C ALA A 454 -7.03 5.01 24.17
N GLN A 455 -6.18 5.75 24.92
CA GLN A 455 -5.71 7.07 24.47
C GLN A 455 -4.72 6.95 23.31
N ASP A 456 -3.84 5.97 23.33
CA ASP A 456 -2.92 5.71 22.22
C ASP A 456 -3.68 5.38 20.93
N GLU A 457 -4.70 4.54 21.00
CA GLU A 457 -5.59 4.23 19.88
C GLU A 457 -6.30 5.47 19.35
N ALA A 458 -6.85 6.32 20.22
CA ALA A 458 -7.50 7.56 19.84
C ALA A 458 -6.51 8.53 19.15
N ASP A 459 -5.27 8.62 19.63
CA ASP A 459 -4.21 9.43 19.05
C ASP A 459 -3.77 8.90 17.68
N ILE A 460 -3.65 7.58 17.52
CA ILE A 460 -3.36 6.95 16.21
C ILE A 460 -4.50 7.22 15.22
N ILE A 461 -5.77 7.11 15.63
CA ILE A 461 -6.90 7.46 14.77
C ILE A 461 -6.85 8.93 14.37
N ALA A 462 -6.49 9.84 15.29
CA ALA A 462 -6.32 11.25 14.98
C ALA A 462 -5.21 11.45 13.90
N PHE A 463 -4.09 10.74 14.03
CA PHE A 463 -3.04 10.76 13.01
C PHE A 463 -3.54 10.19 11.66
N LEU A 464 -4.20 9.03 11.63
CA LEU A 464 -4.72 8.44 10.39
C LEU A 464 -5.67 9.37 9.64
N LYS A 465 -6.46 10.19 10.35
CA LYS A 465 -7.31 11.22 9.73
C LYS A 465 -6.51 12.30 8.99
N THR A 466 -5.25 12.54 9.38
CA THR A 466 -4.38 13.50 8.68
C THR A 466 -3.92 13.01 7.32
N LEU A 467 -4.13 11.73 7.00
CA LEU A 467 -3.76 11.10 5.73
C LEU A 467 -4.84 11.24 4.65
N ASN A 468 -5.98 11.86 4.97
CA ASN A 468 -7.03 12.14 4.00
C ASN A 468 -6.64 13.34 3.13
N ASP A 469 -6.83 13.15 1.81
CA ASP A 469 -6.60 14.20 0.84
C ASP A 469 -7.66 15.32 0.90
N GLY A 470 -7.36 16.44 0.25
CA GLY A 470 -8.25 17.59 0.19
C GLY A 470 -8.10 18.56 1.36
N TYR A 471 -7.06 18.43 2.18
CA TYR A 471 -6.76 19.42 3.23
C TYR A 471 -6.39 20.78 2.62
N LYS A 472 -6.93 21.85 3.21
CA LYS A 472 -6.60 23.23 2.85
C LYS A 472 -5.82 23.84 4.00
N PRO A 473 -4.52 24.17 3.83
CA PRO A 473 -3.78 24.93 4.83
C PRO A 473 -4.50 26.24 5.14
N ALA A 474 -4.45 26.69 6.39
CA ALA A 474 -4.85 28.06 6.71
C ALA A 474 -3.90 29.03 5.99
N GLU A 475 -4.45 30.07 5.37
CA GLU A 475 -3.70 31.16 4.73
C GLU A 475 -2.86 31.93 5.73
#